data_440d740d437aa993ade5cf9db5a7bbaf
#
_entry.id   440d740d437aa993ade5cf9db5a7bbaf
#
_cell.length_a   1.000
_cell.length_b   1.000
_cell.length_c   1.000
_cell.angle_alpha   90.00
_cell.angle_beta   90.00
_cell.angle_gamma   90.00
#
_symmetry.space_group_name_H-M   'P 1'
#
loop_
_entity.id
_entity.type
_entity.pdbx_description
1 polymer ?
#
loop_
_entity_poly.entity_id
_entity_poly.type
_entity_poly.pdbx_seq_one_letter_code
_entity_poly.pdbx_strand_id
1 'polypeptide(L)'
;MALSKIVENSITDGAVAAAKLKDFSAAVDLNGVELILDADQDTSITADTDDRIDFKIANVEHFSFSNSSGDTVVKPMVDAKDIIFQQYDGNKLFEINDGNFVSVGGNSAAGGEIRIYEDTDLGTNYTGFKAGNLT
;
A
#
# COMPACT_ATOMS: atom_id res chain seq x y z
N MET A 1 -3.10 44.21 -17.61
CA MET A 1 -1.88 44.10 -16.79
C MET A 1 -1.52 42.62 -16.72
N ALA A 2 -0.41 42.22 -17.31
CA ALA A 2 0.05 40.82 -17.17
C ALA A 2 0.50 40.61 -15.74
N LEU A 3 0.01 39.54 -15.08
CA LEU A 3 0.49 39.16 -13.78
C LEU A 3 1.98 38.82 -13.89
N SER A 4 2.80 39.47 -13.11
CA SER A 4 4.22 39.15 -12.97
C SER A 4 4.34 37.74 -12.46
N LYS A 5 5.39 37.04 -12.84
CA LYS A 5 5.72 35.72 -12.33
C LYS A 5 5.68 35.70 -10.79
N ILE A 6 4.90 34.80 -10.19
CA ILE A 6 4.95 34.56 -8.76
C ILE A 6 6.32 33.95 -8.47
N VAL A 7 7.12 34.61 -7.67
CA VAL A 7 8.42 34.12 -7.20
C VAL A 7 8.27 33.47 -5.82
N GLU A 8 9.23 32.66 -5.44
CA GLU A 8 9.23 31.85 -4.21
C GLU A 8 8.77 32.63 -2.96
N ASN A 9 9.23 33.89 -2.82
CA ASN A 9 8.89 34.73 -1.66
C ASN A 9 7.57 35.51 -1.81
N SER A 10 6.78 35.25 -2.88
CA SER A 10 5.52 35.96 -3.13
C SER A 10 4.32 35.31 -2.42
N ILE A 11 4.49 34.12 -1.87
CA ILE A 11 3.46 33.38 -1.14
C ILE A 11 3.99 33.14 0.26
N THR A 12 3.34 33.72 1.27
CA THR A 12 3.65 33.45 2.67
C THR A 12 3.09 32.10 3.08
N ASP A 13 3.73 31.46 4.06
CA ASP A 13 3.27 30.20 4.62
C ASP A 13 1.79 30.28 5.06
N GLY A 14 1.00 29.30 4.64
CA GLY A 14 -0.44 29.27 4.91
C GLY A 14 -1.30 30.20 4.03
N ALA A 15 -0.72 31.00 3.12
CA ALA A 15 -1.47 31.89 2.24
C ALA A 15 -2.36 31.12 1.24
N VAL A 16 -1.99 29.88 0.90
CA VAL A 16 -2.79 28.99 0.02
C VAL A 16 -3.45 27.93 0.89
N ALA A 17 -4.65 28.23 1.41
CA ALA A 17 -5.47 27.24 2.11
C ALA A 17 -6.08 26.22 1.13
N ALA A 18 -6.43 25.03 1.63
CA ALA A 18 -7.04 23.96 0.82
C ALA A 18 -8.25 24.42 0.00
N ALA A 19 -9.07 25.33 0.53
CA ALA A 19 -10.20 25.93 -0.18
C ALA A 19 -9.81 26.80 -1.40
N LYS A 20 -8.53 27.14 -1.56
CA LYS A 20 -8.00 27.89 -2.69
C LYS A 20 -7.41 26.99 -3.78
N LEU A 21 -7.19 25.72 -3.46
CA LEU A 21 -6.75 24.71 -4.42
C LEU A 21 -7.99 24.14 -5.08
N LYS A 22 -8.19 24.47 -6.35
CA LYS A 22 -9.18 23.79 -7.21
C LYS A 22 -8.59 22.49 -7.75
N ASP A 23 -9.47 21.69 -8.34
CA ASP A 23 -9.04 20.50 -9.06
C ASP A 23 -7.92 20.83 -10.06
N PHE A 24 -6.89 20.04 -10.05
CA PHE A 24 -5.80 20.17 -11.02
C PHE A 24 -6.31 19.66 -12.37
N SER A 25 -6.23 20.50 -13.41
CA SER A 25 -6.59 20.12 -14.78
C SER A 25 -5.44 19.46 -15.54
N ALA A 26 -4.27 19.36 -14.91
CA ALA A 26 -3.06 18.73 -15.45
C ALA A 26 -2.37 17.92 -14.35
N ALA A 27 -1.40 17.09 -14.73
CA ALA A 27 -0.59 16.34 -13.79
C ALA A 27 0.15 17.28 -12.81
N VAL A 28 0.24 16.85 -11.56
CA VAL A 28 1.10 17.47 -10.54
C VAL A 28 2.41 16.70 -10.53
N ASP A 29 3.48 17.35 -10.94
CA ASP A 29 4.83 16.78 -10.93
C ASP A 29 5.53 17.15 -9.63
N LEU A 30 5.74 16.15 -8.77
CA LEU A 30 6.47 16.32 -7.52
C LEU A 30 7.98 16.16 -7.68
N ASN A 31 8.45 15.75 -8.86
CA ASN A 31 9.87 15.63 -9.21
C ASN A 31 10.69 14.83 -8.16
N GLY A 32 10.14 13.70 -7.71
CA GLY A 32 10.79 12.83 -6.71
C GLY A 32 10.69 13.31 -5.26
N VAL A 33 10.04 14.47 -5.01
CA VAL A 33 9.82 14.94 -3.64
C VAL A 33 8.72 14.13 -2.96
N GLU A 34 8.91 13.84 -1.67
CA GLU A 34 7.93 13.09 -0.87
C GLU A 34 6.57 13.80 -0.79
N LEU A 35 5.50 13.04 -0.96
CA LEU A 35 4.15 13.44 -0.55
C LEU A 35 3.97 13.03 0.92
N ILE A 36 4.11 13.98 1.83
CA ILE A 36 3.94 13.78 3.28
C ILE A 36 2.44 13.70 3.59
N LEU A 37 2.03 12.69 4.37
CA LEU A 37 0.64 12.38 4.64
C LEU A 37 0.19 12.70 6.07
N ASP A 38 1.11 12.95 6.99
CA ASP A 38 0.82 13.19 8.41
C ASP A 38 1.56 14.42 8.98
N ALA A 39 1.22 14.79 10.22
CA ALA A 39 1.68 16.02 10.83
C ALA A 39 3.13 15.97 11.35
N ASP A 40 3.62 14.80 11.74
CA ASP A 40 4.99 14.59 12.22
C ASP A 40 5.96 14.19 11.09
N GLN A 41 5.47 14.14 9.85
CA GLN A 41 6.23 13.98 8.60
C GLN A 41 6.98 12.65 8.51
N ASP A 42 6.48 11.62 9.16
CA ASP A 42 7.10 10.31 9.16
C ASP A 42 6.39 9.28 8.27
N THR A 43 5.24 9.66 7.69
CA THR A 43 4.46 8.84 6.76
C THR A 43 4.36 9.54 5.40
N SER A 44 4.81 8.86 4.34
CA SER A 44 4.90 9.47 3.00
C SER A 44 4.80 8.45 1.86
N ILE A 45 4.58 8.99 0.66
CA ILE A 45 4.74 8.28 -0.61
C ILE A 45 5.81 9.03 -1.40
N THR A 46 6.77 8.32 -1.97
CA THR A 46 7.83 8.91 -2.79
C THR A 46 8.14 8.08 -4.05
N ALA A 47 8.71 8.71 -5.05
CA ALA A 47 9.24 8.09 -6.27
C ALA A 47 10.64 8.68 -6.56
N ASP A 48 11.53 8.65 -5.58
CA ASP A 48 12.89 9.16 -5.66
C ASP A 48 13.84 8.23 -6.42
N THR A 49 13.44 6.98 -6.58
CA THR A 49 14.13 5.98 -7.40
C THR A 49 13.35 5.77 -8.69
N ASP A 50 14.05 5.76 -9.82
CA ASP A 50 13.46 5.56 -11.14
C ASP A 50 12.67 4.25 -11.22
N ASP A 51 11.49 4.29 -11.84
CA ASP A 51 10.56 3.15 -11.98
C ASP A 51 10.08 2.52 -10.67
N ARG A 52 10.12 3.25 -9.53
CA ARG A 52 9.70 2.74 -8.22
C ARG A 52 8.86 3.76 -7.44
N ILE A 53 7.83 3.27 -6.76
CA ILE A 53 7.04 4.02 -5.76
C ILE A 53 7.26 3.35 -4.41
N ASP A 54 7.65 4.11 -3.41
CA ASP A 54 7.89 3.67 -2.04
C ASP A 54 6.83 4.20 -1.08
N PHE A 55 6.45 3.37 -0.13
CA PHE A 55 5.54 3.71 0.96
C PHE A 55 6.29 3.67 2.28
N LYS A 56 6.38 4.83 2.92
CA LYS A 56 7.04 5.02 4.21
C LYS A 56 5.99 5.23 5.29
N ILE A 57 6.13 4.56 6.42
CA ILE A 57 5.29 4.69 7.63
C ILE A 57 6.23 4.70 8.82
N ALA A 58 6.07 5.66 9.73
CA ALA A 58 6.91 5.83 10.93
C ALA A 58 8.41 5.85 10.57
N ASN A 59 8.81 6.63 9.56
CA ASN A 59 10.16 6.76 9.04
C ASN A 59 10.80 5.48 8.48
N VAL A 60 10.02 4.43 8.23
CA VAL A 60 10.48 3.16 7.65
C VAL A 60 9.79 2.92 6.32
N GLU A 61 10.54 2.64 5.27
CA GLU A 61 9.99 2.14 4.01
C GLU A 61 9.45 0.73 4.25
N HIS A 62 8.12 0.56 4.15
CA HIS A 62 7.48 -0.72 4.41
C HIS A 62 7.32 -1.57 3.16
N PHE A 63 6.94 -0.97 2.05
CA PHE A 63 6.86 -1.69 0.78
C PHE A 63 7.01 -0.76 -0.42
N SER A 64 7.37 -1.36 -1.55
CA SER A 64 7.50 -0.68 -2.83
C SER A 64 6.72 -1.36 -3.94
N PHE A 65 6.34 -0.55 -4.92
CA PHE A 65 5.95 -1.01 -6.25
C PHE A 65 7.05 -0.62 -7.23
N SER A 66 7.51 -1.57 -8.03
CA SER A 66 8.51 -1.30 -9.05
C SER A 66 8.27 -2.07 -10.34
N ASN A 67 8.89 -1.59 -11.42
CA ASN A 67 8.98 -2.33 -12.67
C ASN A 67 10.28 -3.15 -12.68
N SER A 68 10.19 -4.42 -13.05
CA SER A 68 11.35 -5.28 -13.29
C SER A 68 11.18 -5.99 -14.61
N SER A 69 11.82 -5.48 -15.67
CA SER A 69 11.76 -6.06 -17.02
C SER A 69 10.33 -6.25 -17.57
N GLY A 70 9.42 -5.35 -17.20
CA GLY A 70 8.00 -5.40 -17.58
C GLY A 70 7.09 -6.03 -16.52
N ASP A 71 7.61 -6.70 -15.53
CA ASP A 71 6.83 -7.24 -14.42
C ASP A 71 6.56 -6.16 -13.36
N THR A 72 5.36 -6.19 -12.80
CA THR A 72 5.03 -5.39 -11.61
C THR A 72 5.47 -6.15 -10.36
N VAL A 73 6.41 -5.60 -9.63
CA VAL A 73 6.92 -6.18 -8.38
C VAL A 73 6.37 -5.41 -7.20
N VAL A 74 5.73 -6.12 -6.25
CA VAL A 74 5.36 -5.62 -4.92
C VAL A 74 6.31 -6.26 -3.92
N LYS A 75 7.08 -5.44 -3.21
CA LYS A 75 8.17 -5.92 -2.36
C LYS A 75 8.08 -5.32 -0.96
N PRO A 76 8.16 -6.14 0.13
CA PRO A 76 8.45 -5.62 1.47
C PRO A 76 9.86 -5.05 1.51
N MET A 77 10.04 -3.88 2.11
CA MET A 77 11.32 -3.18 2.15
C MET A 77 12.08 -3.37 3.47
N VAL A 78 11.44 -3.98 4.46
CA VAL A 78 12.07 -4.32 5.74
C VAL A 78 12.45 -5.80 5.73
N ASP A 79 13.74 -6.08 5.94
CA ASP A 79 14.28 -7.44 6.01
C ASP A 79 13.66 -8.22 7.18
N ALA A 80 13.48 -9.52 7.00
CA ALA A 80 12.86 -10.44 7.95
C ALA A 80 11.46 -10.00 8.42
N LYS A 81 10.67 -9.36 7.51
CA LYS A 81 9.28 -8.96 7.77
C LYS A 81 8.37 -9.45 6.65
N ASP A 82 7.15 -9.76 7.05
CA ASP A 82 6.12 -10.36 6.22
C ASP A 82 5.16 -9.30 5.65
N ILE A 83 4.46 -9.65 4.57
CA ILE A 83 3.23 -8.95 4.17
C ILE A 83 2.04 -9.69 4.76
N ILE A 84 1.28 -9.05 5.64
CA ILE A 84 0.18 -9.67 6.38
C ILE A 84 -1.13 -8.95 6.06
N PHE A 85 -2.15 -9.73 5.68
CA PHE A 85 -3.53 -9.29 5.56
C PHE A 85 -4.33 -9.80 6.76
N GLN A 86 -4.94 -8.88 7.50
CA GLN A 86 -5.64 -9.17 8.76
C GLN A 86 -7.12 -8.79 8.68
N GLN A 87 -7.93 -9.44 9.49
CA GLN A 87 -9.28 -9.00 9.81
C GLN A 87 -9.23 -7.84 10.82
N TYR A 88 -10.38 -7.18 11.02
CA TYR A 88 -10.52 -6.09 11.99
C TYR A 88 -10.11 -6.47 13.41
N ASP A 89 -10.34 -7.71 13.83
CA ASP A 89 -9.99 -8.26 15.15
C ASP A 89 -8.52 -8.71 15.27
N GLY A 90 -7.70 -8.49 14.23
CA GLY A 90 -6.28 -8.82 14.20
C GLY A 90 -5.97 -10.27 13.78
N ASN A 91 -6.98 -11.10 13.51
CA ASN A 91 -6.72 -12.44 12.99
C ASN A 91 -6.13 -12.37 11.57
N LYS A 92 -5.06 -13.13 11.35
CA LYS A 92 -4.41 -13.24 10.05
C LYS A 92 -5.30 -14.00 9.06
N LEU A 93 -5.48 -13.43 7.87
CA LEU A 93 -6.15 -14.09 6.74
C LEU A 93 -5.15 -14.73 5.80
N PHE A 94 -4.15 -13.95 5.40
CA PHE A 94 -3.17 -14.32 4.39
C PHE A 94 -1.84 -13.65 4.71
N GLU A 95 -0.75 -14.35 4.47
CA GLU A 95 0.60 -13.85 4.70
C GLU A 95 1.54 -14.34 3.62
N ILE A 96 2.34 -13.42 3.09
CA ILE A 96 3.53 -13.73 2.33
C ILE A 96 4.69 -13.65 3.30
N ASN A 97 5.28 -14.79 3.62
CA ASN A 97 6.27 -14.92 4.69
C ASN A 97 7.69 -14.81 4.13
N ASP A 98 8.56 -14.16 4.89
CA ASP A 98 9.99 -14.04 4.58
C ASP A 98 10.69 -15.42 4.44
N GLY A 99 10.18 -16.46 5.06
CA GLY A 99 10.65 -17.84 4.92
C GLY A 99 10.28 -18.55 3.61
N ASN A 100 9.91 -17.82 2.55
CA ASN A 100 9.55 -18.30 1.20
C ASN A 100 8.30 -19.20 1.15
N PHE A 101 7.30 -18.92 1.96
CA PHE A 101 6.01 -19.60 1.90
C PHE A 101 4.85 -18.63 2.06
N VAL A 102 3.68 -19.08 1.66
CA VAL A 102 2.42 -18.36 1.87
C VAL A 102 1.61 -19.11 2.92
N SER A 103 1.09 -18.39 3.92
CA SER A 103 0.19 -18.98 4.91
C SER A 103 -1.22 -18.41 4.79
N VAL A 104 -2.22 -19.27 5.00
CA VAL A 104 -3.61 -18.88 5.17
C VAL A 104 -3.96 -19.07 6.63
N GLY A 105 -4.28 -17.95 7.28
CA GLY A 105 -4.52 -17.93 8.73
C GLY A 105 -5.81 -18.60 9.12
N GLY A 106 -5.88 -18.94 10.40
CA GLY A 106 -7.07 -19.38 11.11
C GLY A 106 -7.24 -18.55 12.37
N ASN A 107 -8.22 -18.90 13.18
CA ASN A 107 -8.43 -18.31 14.50
C ASN A 107 -8.48 -19.41 15.57
N SER A 108 -8.72 -19.04 16.82
CA SER A 108 -8.80 -19.99 17.94
C SER A 108 -9.90 -21.04 17.82
N ALA A 109 -10.88 -20.84 16.92
CA ALA A 109 -12.01 -21.75 16.73
C ALA A 109 -11.92 -22.60 15.45
N ALA A 110 -11.12 -22.17 14.45
CA ALA A 110 -11.03 -22.85 13.16
C ALA A 110 -9.67 -22.64 12.50
N GLY A 111 -9.16 -23.69 11.84
CA GLY A 111 -7.98 -23.59 10.98
C GLY A 111 -8.24 -22.73 9.73
N GLY A 112 -7.17 -22.28 9.11
CA GLY A 112 -7.23 -21.55 7.82
C GLY A 112 -7.81 -22.44 6.73
N GLU A 113 -8.48 -21.82 5.75
CA GLU A 113 -9.13 -22.52 4.65
C GLU A 113 -8.94 -21.74 3.34
N ILE A 114 -8.58 -22.44 2.28
CA ILE A 114 -8.60 -21.94 0.89
C ILE A 114 -9.80 -22.56 0.20
N ARG A 115 -10.70 -21.75 -0.34
CA ARG A 115 -11.90 -22.18 -1.08
C ARG A 115 -11.78 -21.83 -2.56
N ILE A 116 -12.06 -22.78 -3.40
CA ILE A 116 -12.21 -22.61 -4.85
C ILE A 116 -13.69 -22.83 -5.16
N TYR A 117 -14.36 -21.75 -5.56
CA TYR A 117 -15.78 -21.80 -5.91
C TYR A 117 -15.94 -22.28 -7.35
N GLU A 118 -17.02 -22.99 -7.60
CA GLU A 118 -17.48 -23.25 -8.96
C GLU A 118 -18.03 -21.97 -9.62
N ASP A 119 -18.34 -22.05 -10.89
CA ASP A 119 -19.05 -21.00 -11.62
C ASP A 119 -20.38 -20.67 -10.94
N THR A 120 -20.69 -19.38 -10.83
CA THR A 120 -21.91 -18.88 -10.15
C THR A 120 -23.21 -19.30 -10.81
N ASP A 121 -23.17 -19.82 -12.04
CA ASP A 121 -24.35 -20.30 -12.77
C ASP A 121 -24.94 -21.57 -12.18
N LEU A 122 -24.18 -22.35 -11.42
CA LEU A 122 -24.56 -23.66 -10.90
C LEU A 122 -24.75 -23.72 -9.37
N GLY A 123 -24.57 -22.59 -8.67
CA GLY A 123 -24.78 -22.51 -7.22
C GLY A 123 -23.62 -21.89 -6.45
N THR A 124 -23.51 -22.24 -5.16
CA THR A 124 -22.50 -21.70 -4.24
C THR A 124 -21.55 -22.79 -3.70
N ASN A 125 -21.42 -23.90 -4.45
CA ASN A 125 -20.54 -24.98 -4.05
C ASN A 125 -19.07 -24.60 -4.21
N TYR A 126 -18.22 -25.21 -3.43
CA TYR A 126 -16.78 -25.01 -3.50
C TYR A 126 -16.01 -26.28 -3.16
N THR A 127 -14.78 -26.35 -3.64
CA THR A 127 -13.75 -27.28 -3.13
C THR A 127 -12.76 -26.49 -2.30
N GLY A 128 -12.38 -26.97 -1.15
CA GLY A 128 -11.48 -26.26 -0.24
C GLY A 128 -10.40 -27.13 0.38
N PHE A 129 -9.26 -26.51 0.69
CA PHE A 129 -8.23 -27.09 1.53
C PHE A 129 -8.33 -26.43 2.91
N LYS A 130 -8.56 -27.19 3.95
CA LYS A 130 -8.70 -26.69 5.31
C LYS A 130 -7.70 -27.38 6.24
N ALA A 131 -7.00 -26.59 7.04
CA ALA A 131 -6.18 -27.13 8.12
C ALA A 131 -7.10 -27.71 9.21
N GLY A 132 -6.87 -28.97 9.57
CA GLY A 132 -7.54 -29.60 10.71
C GLY A 132 -6.99 -29.07 12.03
N ASN A 133 -7.78 -29.20 13.10
CA ASN A 133 -7.25 -29.02 14.45
C ASN A 133 -6.29 -30.18 14.75
N LEU A 134 -5.01 -29.86 14.83
CA LEU A 134 -4.03 -30.81 15.39
C LEU A 134 -4.22 -30.80 16.93
N THR A 135 -4.73 -31.88 17.47
CA THR A 135 -4.79 -32.11 18.93
C THR A 135 -3.47 -32.66 19.43
#